data_ed4357b46128ddb7b7a92d6447c0fa04
#
_entry.id   ed4357b46128ddb7b7a92d6447c0fa04
#
_cell.length_a   1.000
_cell.length_b   1.000
_cell.length_c   1.000
_cell.angle_alpha   90.00
_cell.angle_beta   90.00
_cell.angle_gamma   90.00
#
_symmetry.space_group_name_H-M   'P 1'
#
loop_
_entity.id
_entity.type
_entity.pdbx_description
1 polymer ?
#
loop_
_entity_poly.entity_id
_entity_poly.type
_entity_poly.pdbx_seq_one_letter_code
_entity_poly.pdbx_strand_id
1 'polypeptide(L)'
;MRIVKEVSHPRFKITIFSWNNKYIIKIEDAHLEQSFKIDSTEVAGLDEVEAMLTEEFLISTLKRFVEMGKDFAQSYRDRYANLNKS
;
A
#
# COMPACT_ATOMS: atom_id res chain seq x y z
N MET A 1 -9.71 -12.36 -7.62
CA MET A 1 -9.51 -10.98 -7.13
C MET A 1 -10.12 -10.02 -8.14
N ARG A 2 -10.95 -9.11 -7.67
CA ARG A 2 -11.69 -8.19 -8.54
C ARG A 2 -11.46 -6.76 -8.06
N ILE A 3 -11.17 -5.85 -9.00
CA ILE A 3 -11.08 -4.42 -8.71
C ILE A 3 -12.49 -3.88 -8.52
N VAL A 4 -12.77 -3.29 -7.35
CA VAL A 4 -14.07 -2.69 -7.07
C VAL A 4 -14.03 -1.17 -7.13
N LYS A 5 -12.87 -0.56 -6.99
CA LYS A 5 -12.72 0.89 -7.08
C LYS A 5 -11.27 1.27 -7.34
N GLU A 6 -11.07 2.30 -8.16
CA GLU A 6 -9.80 3.00 -8.27
C GLU A 6 -10.02 4.40 -7.71
N VAL A 7 -9.19 4.80 -6.75
CA VAL A 7 -9.31 6.11 -6.10
C VAL A 7 -8.28 7.03 -6.71
N SER A 8 -8.75 8.14 -7.26
CA SER A 8 -7.87 9.13 -7.89
C SER A 8 -7.05 9.86 -6.84
N HIS A 9 -5.73 9.92 -7.04
CA HIS A 9 -4.83 10.66 -6.18
C HIS A 9 -3.67 11.18 -7.01
N PRO A 10 -3.21 12.41 -6.77
CA PRO A 10 -2.16 13.00 -7.63
C PRO A 10 -0.80 12.32 -7.51
N ARG A 11 -0.53 11.62 -6.42
CA ARG A 11 0.76 10.97 -6.21
C ARG A 11 0.70 9.45 -6.25
N PHE A 12 -0.34 8.86 -5.65
CA PHE A 12 -0.43 7.41 -5.49
C PHE A 12 -1.39 6.79 -6.49
N LYS A 13 -1.12 5.55 -6.85
CA LYS A 13 -2.12 4.71 -7.49
C LYS A 13 -2.80 3.92 -6.40
N ILE A 14 -4.08 4.16 -6.18
CA ILE A 14 -4.85 3.53 -5.11
C ILE A 14 -5.92 2.65 -5.74
N THR A 15 -5.88 1.36 -5.42
CA THR A 15 -6.83 0.38 -5.94
C THR A 15 -7.44 -0.38 -4.78
N ILE A 16 -8.76 -0.58 -4.82
CA ILE A 16 -9.46 -1.39 -3.84
C ILE A 16 -9.95 -2.64 -4.56
N PHE A 17 -9.56 -3.79 -4.03
CA PHE A 17 -9.97 -5.10 -4.55
C PHE A 17 -10.94 -5.76 -3.59
N SER A 18 -11.77 -6.64 -4.13
CA SER A 18 -12.57 -7.58 -3.35
C SER A 18 -12.09 -8.99 -3.67
N TRP A 19 -11.76 -9.74 -2.63
CA TRP A 19 -11.31 -11.12 -2.78
C TRP A 19 -11.47 -11.87 -1.47
N ASN A 20 -12.08 -13.03 -1.56
CA ASN A 20 -12.15 -13.98 -0.44
C ASN A 20 -12.78 -13.37 0.82
N ASN A 21 -13.88 -12.64 0.64
CA ASN A 21 -14.62 -11.94 1.71
C ASN A 21 -13.79 -10.84 2.39
N LYS A 22 -12.84 -10.26 1.66
CA LYS A 22 -12.02 -9.16 2.14
C LYS A 22 -11.99 -8.03 1.12
N TYR A 23 -11.84 -6.81 1.64
CA TYR A 23 -11.41 -5.69 0.83
C TYR A 23 -9.90 -5.54 1.00
N ILE A 24 -9.21 -5.30 -0.09
CA ILE A 24 -7.78 -5.08 -0.09
C ILE A 24 -7.51 -3.70 -0.67
N ILE A 25 -6.94 -2.82 0.14
CA ILE A 25 -6.53 -1.49 -0.31
C ILE A 25 -5.06 -1.57 -0.68
N LYS A 26 -4.73 -1.26 -1.92
CA LYS A 26 -3.36 -1.27 -2.42
C LYS A 26 -2.97 0.14 -2.82
N ILE A 27 -1.93 0.67 -2.19
CA ILE A 27 -1.42 2.01 -2.45
C ILE A 27 -0.02 1.85 -3.02
N GLU A 28 0.19 2.33 -4.25
CA GLU A 28 1.44 2.19 -4.98
C GLU A 28 2.11 3.54 -5.18
N ASP A 29 3.43 3.58 -5.00
CA ASP A 29 4.27 4.74 -5.29
C ASP A 29 5.60 4.23 -5.84
N ALA A 30 5.84 4.48 -7.13
CA ALA A 30 7.04 4.03 -7.83
C ALA A 30 7.25 2.51 -7.72
N HIS A 31 8.29 2.07 -7.03
CA HIS A 31 8.62 0.65 -6.89
C HIS A 31 8.06 0.03 -5.61
N LEU A 32 7.34 0.81 -4.82
CA LEU A 32 6.89 0.40 -3.50
C LEU A 32 5.37 0.33 -3.46
N GLU A 33 4.86 -0.51 -2.59
CA GLU A 33 3.43 -0.57 -2.33
C GLU A 33 3.15 -0.88 -0.87
N GLN A 34 2.01 -0.41 -0.40
CA GLN A 34 1.47 -0.76 0.90
C GLN A 34 0.08 -1.33 0.69
N SER A 35 -0.21 -2.45 1.31
CA SER A 35 -1.50 -3.12 1.17
C SER A 35 -2.12 -3.36 2.54
N PHE A 36 -3.44 -3.17 2.62
CA PHE A 36 -4.22 -3.35 3.84
C PHE A 36 -5.42 -4.22 3.55
N LYS A 37 -5.72 -5.16 4.42
CA LYS A 37 -6.83 -6.09 4.26
C LYS A 37 -7.86 -5.84 5.34
N ILE A 38 -9.13 -5.82 4.96
CA ILE A 38 -10.25 -5.59 5.87
C ILE A 38 -11.28 -6.68 5.59
N ASP A 39 -11.73 -7.38 6.64
CA ASP A 39 -12.81 -8.35 6.48
C ASP A 39 -14.08 -7.63 6.08
N SER A 40 -14.78 -8.13 5.06
CA SER A 40 -15.99 -7.48 4.55
C SER A 40 -17.11 -7.42 5.57
N THR A 41 -17.05 -8.26 6.61
CA THR A 41 -18.03 -8.26 7.69
C THR A 41 -17.81 -7.13 8.70
N GLU A 42 -16.63 -6.52 8.69
CA GLU A 42 -16.29 -5.44 9.64
C GLU A 42 -16.67 -4.05 9.15
N VAL A 43 -17.09 -3.94 7.90
CA VAL A 43 -17.49 -2.67 7.30
C VAL A 43 -18.86 -2.81 6.64
N ALA A 44 -19.57 -1.69 6.53
CA ALA A 44 -20.90 -1.67 5.92
C ALA A 44 -20.83 -1.84 4.39
N GLY A 45 -19.72 -1.47 3.78
CA GLY A 45 -19.53 -1.58 2.34
C GLY A 45 -18.34 -0.77 1.85
N LEU A 46 -18.26 -0.63 0.53
CA LEU A 46 -17.15 0.05 -0.12
C LEU A 46 -16.98 1.50 0.32
N ASP A 47 -18.08 2.22 0.52
CA ASP A 47 -18.01 3.63 0.93
C ASP A 47 -17.28 3.80 2.25
N GLU A 48 -17.46 2.87 3.16
CA GLU A 48 -16.79 2.90 4.46
C GLU A 48 -15.30 2.62 4.32
N VAL A 49 -14.94 1.73 3.39
CA VAL A 49 -13.53 1.46 3.07
C VAL A 49 -12.88 2.71 2.47
N GLU A 50 -13.56 3.38 1.54
CA GLU A 50 -13.04 4.62 0.95
C GLU A 50 -12.88 5.72 2.01
N ALA A 51 -13.78 5.78 2.99
CA ALA A 51 -13.72 6.77 4.05
C ALA A 51 -12.47 6.64 4.93
N MET A 52 -11.82 5.48 4.92
CA MET A 52 -10.56 5.28 5.64
C MET A 52 -9.37 5.98 4.97
N LEU A 53 -9.50 6.30 3.69
CA LEU A 53 -8.44 6.95 2.91
C LEU A 53 -8.48 8.46 3.08
N THR A 54 -8.26 8.91 4.30
CA THR A 54 -8.22 10.33 4.63
C THR A 54 -6.91 10.95 4.18
N GLU A 55 -6.88 12.27 4.07
CA GLU A 55 -5.65 12.98 3.75
C GLU A 55 -4.56 12.70 4.79
N GLU A 56 -4.93 12.67 6.07
CA GLU A 56 -4.01 12.36 7.15
C GLU A 56 -3.40 10.97 7.02
N PHE A 57 -4.24 9.98 6.68
CA PHE A 57 -3.77 8.62 6.45
C PHE A 57 -2.78 8.56 5.28
N LEU A 58 -3.08 9.27 4.19
CA LEU A 58 -2.23 9.27 3.01
C LEU A 58 -0.93 10.04 3.25
N ILE A 59 -0.92 11.07 4.08
CA ILE A 59 0.31 11.75 4.51
C ILE A 59 1.19 10.77 5.29
N SER A 60 0.61 10.01 6.21
CA SER A 60 1.35 8.99 6.96
C SER A 60 1.86 7.88 6.04
N THR A 61 1.08 7.51 5.03
CA THR A 61 1.49 6.55 4.01
C THR A 61 2.72 7.05 3.25
N LEU A 62 2.73 8.33 2.89
CA LEU A 62 3.88 8.93 2.21
C LEU A 62 5.14 8.87 3.08
N LYS A 63 5.01 9.19 4.37
CA LYS A 63 6.15 9.10 5.31
C LYS A 63 6.72 7.69 5.36
N ARG A 64 5.86 6.67 5.40
CA ARG A 64 6.30 5.28 5.39
C ARG A 64 7.00 4.94 4.08
N PHE A 65 6.48 5.39 2.94
CA PHE A 65 7.14 5.17 1.66
C PHE A 65 8.53 5.77 1.63
N VAL A 66 8.74 6.95 2.21
CA VAL A 66 10.07 7.56 2.28
C VAL A 66 11.03 6.65 3.07
N GLU A 67 10.58 6.14 4.20
CA GLU A 67 11.38 5.23 5.02
C GLU A 67 11.65 3.90 4.32
N MET A 68 10.61 3.32 3.72
CA MET A 68 10.72 2.09 2.95
C MET A 68 11.73 2.26 1.80
N GLY A 69 11.65 3.37 1.11
CA GLY A 69 12.56 3.67 0.00
C GLY A 69 14.00 3.77 0.44
N LYS A 70 14.25 4.40 1.57
CA LYS A 70 15.61 4.50 2.13
C LYS A 70 16.15 3.13 2.51
N ASP A 71 15.35 2.33 3.17
CA ASP A 71 15.74 0.99 3.60
C ASP A 71 16.00 0.08 2.40
N PHE A 72 15.11 0.13 1.43
CA PHE A 72 15.25 -0.68 0.22
C PHE A 72 16.48 -0.26 -0.59
N ALA A 73 16.71 1.05 -0.74
CA ALA A 73 17.88 1.56 -1.44
C ALA A 73 19.18 1.14 -0.75
N GLN A 74 19.21 1.16 0.58
CA GLN A 74 20.38 0.71 1.33
C GLN A 74 20.62 -0.78 1.14
N SER A 75 19.58 -1.58 1.23
CA SER A 75 19.67 -3.03 0.99
C SER A 75 20.16 -3.33 -0.43
N TYR A 76 19.67 -2.59 -1.41
CA TYR A 76 20.08 -2.73 -2.80
C TYR A 76 21.57 -2.41 -2.98
N ARG A 77 22.05 -1.33 -2.36
CA ARG A 77 23.46 -0.95 -2.40
C ARG A 77 24.35 -2.02 -1.77
N ASP A 78 23.85 -2.64 -0.70
CA ASP A 78 24.64 -3.60 0.09
C ASP A 78 24.52 -5.04 -0.43
N ARG A 79 23.75 -5.29 -1.47
CA ARG A 79 23.44 -6.65 -1.93
C ARG A 79 24.69 -7.50 -2.25
N TYR A 80 25.70 -6.89 -2.86
CA TYR A 80 26.90 -7.63 -3.22
C TYR A 80 27.76 -7.95 -2.00
N ALA A 81 27.84 -7.02 -1.06
CA ALA A 81 28.53 -7.27 0.20
C ALA A 81 27.88 -8.43 0.95
N ASN A 82 26.55 -8.46 0.96
CA ASN A 82 25.80 -9.53 1.62
C ASN A 82 25.97 -10.89 0.92
N LEU A 83 26.05 -10.90 -0.40
CA LEU A 83 26.29 -12.12 -1.16
C LEU A 83 27.69 -12.69 -0.90
N ASN A 84 28.68 -11.83 -0.61
CA ASN A 84 30.06 -12.23 -0.36
C ASN A 84 30.32 -12.62 1.10
N LYS A 85 29.32 -12.51 1.96
CA LYS A 85 29.43 -13.02 3.33
C LYS A 85 29.32 -14.54 3.32
N SER A 86 30.31 -15.17 3.78
CA SER A 86 30.36 -16.62 3.89
C SER A 86 30.06 -17.06 5.31
#